data_50fb5257be94a74895888e179fdf3a69
#
_entry.id   50fb5257be94a74895888e179fdf3a69
#
_cell.length_a   1.000
_cell.length_b   1.000
_cell.length_c   1.000
_cell.angle_alpha   90.00
_cell.angle_beta   90.00
_cell.angle_gamma   90.00
#
_symmetry.space_group_name_H-M   'P 1'
#
loop_
_entity.id
_entity.type
_entity.pdbx_description
1 polymer ?
#
loop_
_entity_poly.entity_id
_entity_poly.type
_entity_poly.pdbx_seq_one_letter_code
_entity_poly.pdbx_strand_id
1 'polypeptide(L)'
;METQRLMVPKWTHQVKVFNDAIKSLEAIKVIADKFDGKVINKRFITKLNEISDRNIIIFSLEEKGYDYIAEINEKVVSLYLTDRCFKNDSGSWSYIDEDRFNIREANEKDFYINKDGRLVKEYFIQGIDKTIEIFKSKIAKYQDCIDHFDEYMAEVKKINAEIDELRNKIHFPMSILTYSIQLPFYY
;
A
#
# COMPACT_ATOMS: atom_id res chain seq x y z
N MET A 1 15.62 -18.09 -10.95
CA MET A 1 14.62 -18.18 -12.05
C MET A 1 13.20 -18.41 -11.54
N GLU A 2 12.99 -19.19 -10.50
CA GLU A 2 11.65 -19.47 -9.94
C GLU A 2 11.01 -18.27 -9.26
N THR A 3 11.76 -17.48 -8.50
CA THR A 3 11.30 -16.27 -7.81
C THR A 3 10.78 -15.20 -8.78
N GLN A 4 11.32 -15.10 -9.99
CA GLN A 4 10.96 -14.10 -10.99
C GLN A 4 9.62 -14.41 -11.68
N ARG A 5 9.27 -15.70 -11.84
CA ARG A 5 7.97 -16.10 -12.39
C ARG A 5 6.78 -15.78 -11.49
N LEU A 6 7.02 -15.55 -10.19
CA LEU A 6 5.98 -15.22 -9.22
C LEU A 6 5.64 -13.72 -9.19
N MET A 7 6.47 -12.85 -9.76
CA MET A 7 6.28 -11.40 -9.66
C MET A 7 5.07 -10.92 -10.48
N VAL A 8 4.93 -11.36 -11.72
CA VAL A 8 3.82 -10.93 -12.59
C VAL A 8 2.45 -11.34 -12.02
N PRO A 9 2.20 -12.58 -11.58
CA PRO A 9 0.96 -12.95 -10.91
C PRO A 9 0.69 -12.10 -9.65
N LYS A 10 1.72 -11.81 -8.86
CA LYS A 10 1.61 -10.98 -7.67
C LYS A 10 1.19 -9.55 -8.01
N TRP A 11 1.84 -8.91 -8.98
CA TRP A 11 1.49 -7.56 -9.43
C TRP A 11 0.09 -7.50 -10.05
N THR A 12 -0.28 -8.51 -10.84
CA THR A 12 -1.63 -8.63 -11.40
C THR A 12 -2.70 -8.70 -10.31
N HIS A 13 -2.46 -9.50 -9.27
CA HIS A 13 -3.34 -9.56 -8.12
C HIS A 13 -3.41 -8.21 -7.38
N GLN A 14 -2.28 -7.55 -7.18
CA GLN A 14 -2.20 -6.25 -6.51
C GLN A 14 -2.95 -5.16 -7.28
N VAL A 15 -2.82 -5.13 -8.60
CA VAL A 15 -3.61 -4.24 -9.48
C VAL A 15 -5.11 -4.49 -9.30
N LYS A 16 -5.54 -5.75 -9.28
CA LYS A 16 -6.94 -6.12 -9.04
C LYS A 16 -7.41 -5.61 -7.67
N VAL A 17 -6.67 -5.89 -6.60
CA VAL A 17 -7.05 -5.50 -5.23
C VAL A 17 -7.16 -3.98 -5.12
N PHE A 18 -6.22 -3.21 -5.67
CA PHE A 18 -6.31 -1.75 -5.66
C PHE A 18 -7.51 -1.21 -6.47
N ASN A 19 -7.82 -1.81 -7.62
CA ASN A 19 -9.00 -1.41 -8.39
C ASN A 19 -10.30 -1.68 -7.63
N ASP A 20 -10.41 -2.82 -6.97
CA ASP A 20 -11.58 -3.16 -6.17
C ASP A 20 -11.68 -2.29 -4.90
N ALA A 21 -10.53 -1.96 -4.28
CA ALA A 21 -10.47 -1.02 -3.17
C ALA A 21 -10.90 0.41 -3.58
N ILE A 22 -10.51 0.89 -4.77
CA ILE A 22 -10.96 2.19 -5.29
C ILE A 22 -12.49 2.23 -5.41
N LYS A 23 -13.11 1.20 -6.01
CA LYS A 23 -14.57 1.13 -6.13
C LYS A 23 -15.26 1.19 -4.75
N SER A 24 -14.72 0.47 -3.77
CA SER A 24 -15.24 0.47 -2.40
C SER A 24 -15.06 1.84 -1.75
N LEU A 25 -13.91 2.51 -1.92
CA LEU A 25 -13.66 3.85 -1.39
C LEU A 25 -14.59 4.90 -2.02
N GLU A 26 -14.85 4.83 -3.32
CA GLU A 26 -15.79 5.72 -4.00
C GLU A 26 -17.22 5.55 -3.45
N ALA A 27 -17.66 4.31 -3.22
CA ALA A 27 -18.95 4.04 -2.59
C ALA A 27 -19.02 4.56 -1.14
N ILE A 28 -17.96 4.35 -0.36
CA ILE A 28 -17.84 4.84 1.02
C ILE A 28 -17.87 6.35 1.08
N LYS A 29 -17.22 7.05 0.14
CA LYS A 29 -17.24 8.50 0.07
C LYS A 29 -18.67 9.05 -0.06
N VAL A 30 -19.48 8.46 -0.93
CA VAL A 30 -20.89 8.85 -1.09
C VAL A 30 -21.69 8.69 0.20
N ILE A 31 -21.38 7.68 0.99
CA ILE A 31 -22.06 7.42 2.26
C ILE A 31 -21.53 8.35 3.36
N ALA A 32 -20.21 8.57 3.40
CA ALA A 32 -19.58 9.47 4.33
C ALA A 32 -20.11 10.91 4.15
N ASP A 33 -20.35 11.31 2.93
CA ASP A 33 -20.90 12.64 2.59
C ASP A 33 -22.30 12.85 3.20
N LYS A 34 -23.11 11.81 3.21
CA LYS A 34 -24.48 11.81 3.80
C LYS A 34 -24.49 11.66 5.32
N PHE A 35 -23.35 11.40 5.95
CA PHE A 35 -23.29 11.23 7.40
C PHE A 35 -23.44 12.56 8.10
N ASP A 36 -24.39 12.63 9.06
CA ASP A 36 -24.80 13.86 9.75
C ASP A 36 -23.79 14.35 10.82
N GLY A 37 -22.75 13.60 11.09
CA GLY A 37 -21.68 13.95 12.05
C GLY A 37 -20.56 14.77 11.41
N LYS A 38 -20.02 15.74 12.18
CA LYS A 38 -18.86 16.55 11.73
C LYS A 38 -17.50 15.92 12.05
N VAL A 39 -17.46 14.95 12.95
CA VAL A 39 -16.23 14.36 13.49
C VAL A 39 -16.25 12.84 13.31
N ILE A 40 -15.12 12.30 12.91
CA ILE A 40 -14.92 10.86 12.81
C ILE A 40 -14.82 10.26 14.22
N ASN A 41 -15.63 9.27 14.48
CA ASN A 41 -15.64 8.54 15.73
C ASN A 41 -15.85 7.04 15.50
N LYS A 42 -15.71 6.25 16.55
CA LYS A 42 -15.86 4.80 16.48
C LYS A 42 -17.17 4.35 15.83
N ARG A 43 -18.30 5.02 16.16
CA ARG A 43 -19.62 4.70 15.56
C ARG A 43 -19.63 4.92 14.04
N PHE A 44 -19.00 5.98 13.58
CA PHE A 44 -18.87 6.25 12.14
C PHE A 44 -18.04 5.18 11.45
N ILE A 45 -16.87 4.83 12.00
CA ILE A 45 -16.01 3.78 11.45
C ILE A 45 -16.71 2.41 11.47
N THR A 46 -17.44 2.07 12.54
CA THR A 46 -18.23 0.84 12.56
C THR A 46 -19.25 0.80 11.42
N LYS A 47 -19.96 1.91 11.20
CA LYS A 47 -20.93 2.02 10.10
C LYS A 47 -20.27 1.92 8.72
N LEU A 48 -19.09 2.51 8.54
CA LEU A 48 -18.35 2.36 7.29
C LEU A 48 -17.96 0.90 7.04
N ASN A 49 -17.50 0.19 8.08
CA ASN A 49 -17.12 -1.21 7.97
C ASN A 49 -18.33 -2.16 7.73
N GLU A 50 -19.53 -1.76 8.14
CA GLU A 50 -20.75 -2.51 7.83
C GLU A 50 -21.13 -2.43 6.35
N ILE A 51 -20.76 -1.33 5.70
CA ILE A 51 -21.13 -1.02 4.31
C ILE A 51 -19.99 -1.36 3.35
N SER A 52 -18.73 -1.24 3.80
CA SER A 52 -17.58 -1.62 2.99
C SER A 52 -17.60 -3.12 2.70
N ASP A 53 -17.03 -3.49 1.57
CA ASP A 53 -16.71 -4.90 1.33
C ASP A 53 -15.59 -5.31 2.29
N ARG A 54 -15.96 -6.00 3.38
CA ARG A 54 -15.03 -6.44 4.43
C ARG A 54 -13.96 -7.41 3.93
N ASN A 55 -14.13 -7.99 2.74
CA ASN A 55 -13.11 -8.83 2.13
C ASN A 55 -12.00 -8.00 1.49
N ILE A 56 -12.23 -6.70 1.27
CA ILE A 56 -11.30 -5.82 0.55
C ILE A 56 -10.78 -4.72 1.45
N ILE A 57 -11.65 -4.06 2.25
CA ILE A 57 -11.31 -2.90 3.07
C ILE A 57 -11.83 -3.04 4.50
N ILE A 58 -10.98 -2.74 5.47
CA ILE A 58 -11.35 -2.50 6.86
C ILE A 58 -10.77 -1.15 7.29
N PHE A 59 -11.60 -0.36 7.99
CA PHE A 59 -11.15 0.87 8.65
C PHE A 59 -10.95 0.64 10.14
N SER A 60 -9.92 1.25 10.69
CA SER A 60 -9.65 1.27 12.13
C SER A 60 -9.29 2.69 12.56
N LEU A 61 -9.69 3.09 13.76
CA LEU A 61 -9.17 4.28 14.42
C LEU A 61 -7.84 3.92 15.10
N GLU A 62 -6.81 4.73 14.88
CA GLU A 62 -5.55 4.58 15.58
C GLU A 62 -5.68 5.20 16.97
N GLU A 63 -5.76 4.36 18.00
CA GLU A 63 -5.67 4.75 19.40
C GLU A 63 -4.18 4.85 19.77
N LYS A 64 -3.65 6.08 19.91
CA LYS A 64 -2.34 6.28 20.52
C LYS A 64 -2.49 6.24 22.03
N GLY A 65 -2.37 5.06 22.62
CA GLY A 65 -2.11 4.89 24.03
C GLY A 65 -0.66 5.27 24.34
N TYR A 66 -0.43 6.42 24.95
CA TYR A 66 0.77 6.61 25.76
C TYR A 66 0.43 6.13 27.16
N ASP A 67 1.30 5.33 27.76
CA ASP A 67 1.11 4.70 29.07
C ASP A 67 0.84 5.66 30.25
N TYR A 68 0.81 6.98 30.00
CA TYR A 68 0.63 8.01 31.02
C TYR A 68 -0.56 8.96 30.80
N ILE A 69 -1.17 8.99 29.63
CA ILE A 69 -2.38 9.80 29.38
C ILE A 69 -3.25 8.99 28.43
N ALA A 70 -4.34 8.44 28.94
CA ALA A 70 -5.37 7.77 28.17
C ALA A 70 -6.19 8.78 27.35
N GLU A 71 -5.51 9.53 26.48
CA GLU A 71 -6.17 10.29 25.43
C GLU A 71 -6.36 9.37 24.23
N ILE A 72 -7.60 8.93 24.07
CA ILE A 72 -8.04 8.28 22.82
C ILE A 72 -7.99 9.35 21.74
N ASN A 73 -6.86 9.38 21.02
CA ASN A 73 -6.66 10.30 19.91
C ASN A 73 -7.27 9.69 18.64
N GLU A 74 -8.54 9.95 18.39
CA GLU A 74 -9.23 9.63 17.13
C GLU A 74 -8.72 10.52 15.96
N LYS A 75 -7.39 10.62 15.80
CA LYS A 75 -6.75 11.52 14.84
C LYS A 75 -6.49 10.89 13.49
N VAL A 76 -6.30 9.60 13.47
CA VAL A 76 -5.88 8.87 12.28
C VAL A 76 -6.82 7.71 12.03
N VAL A 77 -7.27 7.60 10.78
CA VAL A 77 -8.01 6.43 10.31
C VAL A 77 -7.07 5.60 9.46
N SER A 78 -6.82 4.37 9.87
CA SER A 78 -6.07 3.39 9.11
C SER A 78 -7.01 2.57 8.23
N LEU A 79 -6.63 2.40 6.98
CA LEU A 79 -7.28 1.55 6.01
C LEU A 79 -6.44 0.29 5.82
N TYR A 80 -7.06 -0.87 5.91
CA TYR A 80 -6.42 -2.16 5.69
C TYR A 80 -7.07 -2.86 4.50
N LEU A 81 -6.24 -3.32 3.57
CA LEU A 81 -6.65 -4.22 2.52
C LEU A 81 -6.68 -5.65 3.07
N THR A 82 -7.81 -6.33 2.95
CA THR A 82 -7.99 -7.69 3.49
C THR A 82 -7.79 -8.78 2.45
N ASP A 83 -8.10 -8.51 1.18
CA ASP A 83 -7.84 -9.41 0.05
C ASP A 83 -6.37 -9.32 -0.41
N ARG A 84 -5.47 -9.56 0.54
CA ARG A 84 -4.01 -9.42 0.36
C ARG A 84 -3.31 -10.73 0.00
N CYS A 85 -4.05 -11.81 -0.10
CA CYS A 85 -3.49 -13.13 -0.41
C CYS A 85 -3.93 -13.59 -1.79
N PHE A 86 -3.03 -14.20 -2.54
CA PHE A 86 -3.34 -14.90 -3.77
C PHE A 86 -2.61 -16.23 -3.84
N LYS A 87 -3.20 -17.16 -4.59
CA LYS A 87 -2.61 -18.46 -4.85
C LYS A 87 -1.81 -18.37 -6.15
N ASN A 88 -0.52 -18.67 -6.09
CA ASN A 88 0.34 -18.71 -7.27
C ASN A 88 0.14 -20.00 -8.08
N ASP A 89 0.76 -20.09 -9.25
CA ASP A 89 0.66 -21.24 -10.16
C ASP A 89 1.16 -22.56 -9.54
N SER A 90 2.05 -22.48 -8.54
CA SER A 90 2.53 -23.65 -7.78
C SER A 90 1.53 -24.10 -6.70
N GLY A 91 0.44 -23.36 -6.52
CA GLY A 91 -0.55 -23.61 -5.47
C GLY A 91 -0.19 -23.04 -4.10
N SER A 92 0.96 -22.37 -3.97
CA SER A 92 1.37 -21.70 -2.73
C SER A 92 0.69 -20.35 -2.56
N TRP A 93 0.47 -19.93 -1.31
CA TRP A 93 -0.06 -18.62 -1.00
C TRP A 93 1.04 -17.56 -0.98
N SER A 94 0.74 -16.41 -1.54
CA SER A 94 1.60 -15.22 -1.53
C SER A 94 0.80 -13.99 -1.10
N TYR A 95 1.49 -12.94 -0.64
CA TYR A 95 0.88 -11.71 -0.15
C TYR A 95 1.25 -10.54 -1.04
N ILE A 96 0.36 -9.53 -1.12
CA ILE A 96 0.69 -8.24 -1.72
C ILE A 96 1.69 -7.49 -0.82
N ASP A 97 2.43 -6.53 -1.40
CA ASP A 97 3.52 -5.85 -0.68
C ASP A 97 3.00 -4.82 0.32
N GLU A 98 1.91 -4.17 0.00
CA GLU A 98 1.33 -3.11 0.82
C GLU A 98 -0.14 -3.39 1.09
N ASP A 99 -0.53 -3.41 2.35
CA ASP A 99 -1.89 -3.70 2.79
C ASP A 99 -2.45 -2.71 3.81
N ARG A 100 -1.63 -1.73 4.25
CA ARG A 100 -2.03 -0.71 5.22
C ARG A 100 -1.77 0.69 4.69
N PHE A 101 -2.77 1.55 4.80
CA PHE A 101 -2.71 2.97 4.43
C PHE A 101 -3.32 3.82 5.55
N ASN A 102 -2.71 4.95 5.85
CA ASN A 102 -3.25 5.91 6.80
C ASN A 102 -3.87 7.08 6.03
N ILE A 103 -5.12 7.40 6.32
CA ILE A 103 -5.79 8.58 5.74
C ILE A 103 -5.00 9.86 6.06
N ARG A 104 -4.35 9.91 7.23
CA ARG A 104 -3.45 11.00 7.61
C ARG A 104 -2.27 11.14 6.66
N GLU A 105 -1.61 10.05 6.28
CA GLU A 105 -0.46 10.06 5.36
C GLU A 105 -0.87 10.54 3.97
N ALA A 106 -2.05 10.13 3.51
CA ALA A 106 -2.63 10.63 2.26
C ALA A 106 -2.91 12.13 2.28
N ASN A 107 -2.99 12.76 3.46
CA ASN A 107 -3.40 14.15 3.65
C ASN A 107 -2.42 14.97 4.51
N GLU A 108 -1.11 14.73 4.41
CA GLU A 108 -0.08 15.28 5.31
C GLU A 108 -0.10 16.81 5.46
N LYS A 109 -0.37 17.56 4.39
CA LYS A 109 -0.27 19.02 4.39
C LYS A 109 -1.54 19.73 4.84
N ASP A 110 -2.70 19.06 4.72
CA ASP A 110 -4.02 19.67 4.91
C ASP A 110 -4.77 19.07 6.10
N PHE A 111 -4.04 18.36 6.96
CA PHE A 111 -4.62 17.63 8.07
C PHE A 111 -5.11 18.60 9.15
N TYR A 112 -6.38 18.93 9.11
CA TYR A 112 -7.02 19.75 10.11
C TYR A 112 -7.71 18.90 11.17
N ILE A 113 -7.28 19.11 12.38
CA ILE A 113 -7.86 18.52 13.58
C ILE A 113 -8.67 19.63 14.26
N ASN A 114 -9.87 19.32 14.74
CA ASN A 114 -10.63 20.29 15.54
C ASN A 114 -9.89 20.57 16.87
N LYS A 115 -10.43 21.51 17.68
CA LYS A 115 -9.84 21.89 18.98
C LYS A 115 -9.66 20.71 19.94
N ASP A 116 -10.48 19.66 19.78
CA ASP A 116 -10.44 18.45 20.60
C ASP A 116 -9.45 17.41 20.06
N GLY A 117 -8.75 17.70 18.96
CA GLY A 117 -7.77 16.81 18.35
C GLY A 117 -8.37 15.69 17.51
N ARG A 118 -9.63 15.75 17.12
CA ARG A 118 -10.34 14.73 16.35
C ARG A 118 -10.35 15.05 14.86
N LEU A 119 -10.29 13.99 14.03
CA LEU A 119 -10.35 14.13 12.58
C LEU A 119 -11.74 14.61 12.14
N VAL A 120 -11.78 15.69 11.39
CA VAL A 120 -13.01 16.24 10.82
C VAL A 120 -13.44 15.42 9.60
N LYS A 121 -14.75 15.18 9.45
CA LYS A 121 -15.31 14.37 8.35
C LYS A 121 -14.87 14.84 6.97
N GLU A 122 -14.84 16.14 6.75
CA GLU A 122 -14.41 16.74 5.49
C GLU A 122 -12.99 16.33 5.10
N TYR A 123 -12.06 16.33 6.06
CA TYR A 123 -10.68 15.90 5.83
C TYR A 123 -10.55 14.39 5.66
N PHE A 124 -11.42 13.62 6.32
CA PHE A 124 -11.50 12.19 6.05
C PHE A 124 -11.86 11.91 4.58
N ILE A 125 -12.86 12.63 4.05
CA ILE A 125 -13.26 12.49 2.64
C ILE A 125 -12.12 12.89 1.70
N GLN A 126 -11.46 14.01 1.96
CA GLN A 126 -10.29 14.44 1.19
C GLN A 126 -9.15 13.41 1.28
N GLY A 127 -8.95 12.82 2.44
CA GLY A 127 -7.97 11.75 2.64
C GLY A 127 -8.30 10.50 1.82
N ILE A 128 -9.59 10.15 1.70
CA ILE A 128 -10.03 9.07 0.79
C ILE A 128 -9.66 9.41 -0.66
N ASP A 129 -9.92 10.63 -1.13
CA ASP A 129 -9.59 11.03 -2.50
C ASP A 129 -8.09 10.90 -2.78
N LYS A 130 -7.24 11.38 -1.86
CA LYS A 130 -5.79 11.23 -1.97
C LYS A 130 -5.34 9.77 -1.94
N THR A 131 -6.00 8.94 -1.14
CA THR A 131 -5.70 7.48 -1.11
C THR A 131 -6.05 6.83 -2.45
N ILE A 132 -7.17 7.22 -3.07
CA ILE A 132 -7.55 6.77 -4.41
C ILE A 132 -6.49 7.19 -5.45
N GLU A 133 -5.97 8.41 -5.38
CA GLU A 133 -4.88 8.88 -6.26
C GLU A 133 -3.60 8.06 -6.07
N ILE A 134 -3.24 7.75 -4.83
CA ILE A 134 -2.11 6.88 -4.51
C ILE A 134 -2.32 5.49 -5.13
N PHE A 135 -3.51 4.90 -4.99
CA PHE A 135 -3.81 3.59 -5.57
C PHE A 135 -3.75 3.61 -7.09
N LYS A 136 -4.28 4.65 -7.75
CA LYS A 136 -4.18 4.83 -9.20
C LYS A 136 -2.71 4.91 -9.66
N SER A 137 -1.88 5.66 -8.94
CA SER A 137 -0.45 5.75 -9.24
C SER A 137 0.27 4.42 -9.08
N LYS A 138 -0.05 3.65 -8.02
CA LYS A 138 0.50 2.31 -7.81
C LYS A 138 0.04 1.31 -8.88
N ILE A 139 -1.24 1.35 -9.26
CA ILE A 139 -1.78 0.53 -10.36
C ILE A 139 -1.00 0.80 -11.65
N ALA A 140 -0.80 2.08 -12.00
CA ALA A 140 -0.04 2.44 -13.21
C ALA A 140 1.39 1.88 -13.17
N LYS A 141 2.07 2.00 -12.01
CA LYS A 141 3.43 1.46 -11.83
C LYS A 141 3.46 -0.07 -11.97
N TYR A 142 2.54 -0.80 -11.33
CA TYR A 142 2.52 -2.26 -11.43
C TYR A 142 2.12 -2.73 -12.83
N GLN A 143 1.21 -2.01 -13.49
CA GLN A 143 0.82 -2.32 -14.86
C GLN A 143 2.02 -2.14 -15.81
N ASP A 144 2.77 -1.07 -15.68
CA ASP A 144 4.01 -0.84 -16.44
C ASP A 144 5.03 -1.98 -16.23
N CYS A 145 5.22 -2.40 -14.96
CA CYS A 145 6.08 -3.54 -14.66
C CYS A 145 5.59 -4.87 -15.27
N ILE A 146 4.27 -5.06 -15.39
CA ILE A 146 3.68 -6.25 -16.03
C ILE A 146 3.89 -6.20 -17.53
N ASP A 147 3.57 -5.06 -18.14
CA ASP A 147 3.58 -4.89 -19.60
C ASP A 147 5.00 -4.95 -20.19
N HIS A 148 6.02 -4.49 -19.44
CA HIS A 148 7.42 -4.46 -19.87
C HIS A 148 8.32 -5.46 -19.13
N PHE A 149 7.74 -6.49 -18.51
CA PHE A 149 8.49 -7.42 -17.65
C PHE A 149 9.67 -8.07 -18.37
N ASP A 150 9.47 -8.55 -19.59
CA ASP A 150 10.51 -9.23 -20.35
C ASP A 150 11.65 -8.28 -20.77
N GLU A 151 11.32 -7.02 -21.08
CA GLU A 151 12.29 -5.96 -21.44
C GLU A 151 13.17 -5.63 -20.23
N TYR A 152 12.55 -5.37 -19.06
CA TYR A 152 13.29 -5.12 -17.82
C TYR A 152 14.16 -6.29 -17.40
N MET A 153 13.68 -7.53 -17.60
CA MET A 153 14.47 -8.72 -17.30
C MET A 153 15.64 -8.92 -18.26
N ALA A 154 15.52 -8.54 -19.53
CA ALA A 154 16.61 -8.55 -20.48
C ALA A 154 17.69 -7.52 -20.09
N GLU A 155 17.28 -6.33 -19.68
CA GLU A 155 18.19 -5.27 -19.21
C GLU A 155 18.93 -5.69 -17.93
N VAL A 156 18.23 -6.24 -16.95
CA VAL A 156 18.83 -6.78 -15.72
C VAL A 156 19.87 -7.87 -16.02
N LYS A 157 19.60 -8.77 -16.96
CA LYS A 157 20.57 -9.78 -17.38
C LYS A 157 21.82 -9.16 -18.00
N LYS A 158 21.66 -8.14 -18.82
CA LYS A 158 22.77 -7.41 -19.44
C LYS A 158 23.65 -6.74 -18.37
N ILE A 159 23.04 -5.99 -17.46
CA ILE A 159 23.73 -5.31 -16.36
C ILE A 159 24.48 -6.31 -15.48
N ASN A 160 23.86 -7.45 -15.12
CA ASN A 160 24.50 -8.47 -14.33
C ASN A 160 25.73 -9.08 -15.05
N ALA A 161 25.64 -9.31 -16.36
CA ALA A 161 26.78 -9.78 -17.15
C ALA A 161 27.94 -8.77 -17.16
N GLU A 162 27.66 -7.48 -17.29
CA GLU A 162 28.65 -6.39 -17.21
C GLU A 162 29.29 -6.34 -15.80
N ILE A 163 28.51 -6.50 -14.74
CA ILE A 163 29.00 -6.55 -13.36
C ILE A 163 29.92 -7.75 -13.16
N ASP A 164 29.56 -8.92 -13.65
CA ASP A 164 30.38 -10.13 -13.55
C ASP A 164 31.68 -10.00 -14.33
N GLU A 165 31.64 -9.37 -15.51
CA GLU A 165 32.84 -9.05 -16.29
C GLU A 165 33.78 -8.10 -15.53
N LEU A 166 33.25 -7.04 -14.91
CA LEU A 166 34.00 -6.11 -14.07
C LEU A 166 34.60 -6.82 -12.84
N ARG A 167 33.83 -7.66 -12.16
CA ARG A 167 34.31 -8.47 -11.02
C ARG A 167 35.48 -9.36 -11.41
N ASN A 168 35.44 -9.97 -12.59
CA ASN A 168 36.53 -10.82 -13.09
C ASN A 168 37.81 -10.04 -13.43
N LYS A 169 37.68 -8.74 -13.77
CA LYS A 169 38.81 -7.83 -14.01
C LYS A 169 39.47 -7.31 -12.72
N ILE A 170 38.76 -7.36 -11.62
CA ILE A 170 39.26 -6.87 -10.32
C ILE A 170 39.91 -8.04 -9.57
N HIS A 171 41.25 -8.11 -9.59
CA HIS A 171 42.03 -9.08 -8.84
C HIS A 171 42.12 -8.76 -7.34
N PHE A 172 40.95 -8.58 -6.68
CA PHE A 172 40.91 -8.45 -5.22
C PHE A 172 40.60 -9.81 -4.57
N PRO A 173 41.24 -10.13 -3.43
CA PRO A 173 40.86 -11.34 -2.68
C PRO A 173 39.38 -11.28 -2.29
N MET A 174 38.64 -12.33 -2.62
CA MET A 174 37.20 -12.45 -2.45
C MET A 174 36.67 -12.14 -1.04
N SER A 175 37.53 -12.18 -0.02
CA SER A 175 37.18 -11.87 1.37
C SER A 175 36.83 -10.38 1.64
N ILE A 176 37.08 -9.48 0.69
CA ILE A 176 36.80 -8.05 0.83
C ILE A 176 35.51 -7.64 0.10
N LEU A 177 34.99 -8.48 -0.81
CA LEU A 177 33.82 -8.17 -1.66
C LEU A 177 32.51 -8.78 -1.16
N THR A 178 32.35 -9.04 0.12
CA THR A 178 31.09 -9.52 0.71
C THR A 178 30.01 -8.43 0.87
N TYR A 179 30.20 -7.24 0.32
CA TYR A 179 29.08 -6.34 0.09
C TYR A 179 28.42 -6.70 -1.24
N SER A 180 27.47 -7.62 -1.17
CA SER A 180 26.49 -7.76 -2.24
C SER A 180 25.82 -6.40 -2.42
N ILE A 181 26.07 -5.75 -3.56
CA ILE A 181 25.19 -4.67 -4.02
C ILE A 181 23.88 -5.38 -4.33
N GLN A 182 23.00 -5.43 -3.34
CA GLN A 182 21.60 -5.65 -3.60
C GLN A 182 21.16 -4.41 -4.36
N LEU A 183 21.01 -4.53 -5.67
CA LEU A 183 20.27 -3.54 -6.43
C LEU A 183 18.94 -3.37 -5.71
N PRO A 184 18.54 -2.14 -5.41
CA PRO A 184 17.24 -1.92 -4.80
C PRO A 184 16.21 -2.47 -5.79
N PHE A 185 15.72 -3.66 -5.51
CA PHE A 185 14.47 -4.08 -6.10
C PHE A 185 13.48 -3.02 -5.62
N TYR A 186 12.96 -2.25 -6.53
CA TYR A 186 11.92 -1.27 -6.25
C TYR A 186 10.77 -2.00 -5.58
N TYR A 187 10.68 -1.84 -4.26
CA TYR A 187 9.53 -2.22 -3.49
C TYR A 187 8.37 -1.25 -3.74
#